data_76ee1d65a09ed3e9d44e80d76c1836aa
#
_entry.id   76ee1d65a09ed3e9d44e80d76c1836aa
#
_cell.length_a   1.000
_cell.length_b   1.000
_cell.length_c   1.000
_cell.angle_alpha   90.00
_cell.angle_beta   90.00
_cell.angle_gamma   90.00
#
_symmetry.space_group_name_H-M   'P 1'
#
loop_
_entity.id
_entity.type
_entity.pdbx_description
1 polymer ?
#
loop_
_entity_poly.entity_id
_entity_poly.type
_entity_poly.pdbx_seq_one_letter_code
_entity_poly.pdbx_strand_id
1 'polypeptide(L)'
;MSDHPHLRWTRRHLLKATAAGMLVPLAAPAVLRAQVRELVIGGAASHKPWVEAHVMPFFEKKYNAKITFEGTKSLVNLEKMQKNKDRQYLSVVQMDDPVMILAVKEGLLDPITPAKAPNVAKLKPGTIHMDGMWANYLQPWQGIAYNTNVLKSPPVSWAEALDPKFKGRIIVPSLQNTEGLPNLFMFAHLATGKPVAEAYKDIDAAFAKLQEFKPNLLTVYSQMPQAFSLLEQGEAHMIVGALSSFGMQRRLDGAPITMAAPKEGIFATPSGIAVIKGGPNPDLAFAYVNELLGVEVQSKIAPPTFAMPTNIEAPTPPGMPTDVKVHPIDWAFVAENRNEWVKRWDREMAV
;
A
#
# COMPACT_ATOMS: atom_id res chain seq x y z
N MET A 1 92.86 32.71 21.60
CA MET A 1 93.31 32.36 20.26
C MET A 1 93.26 30.86 20.16
N SER A 2 92.20 30.33 19.59
CA SER A 2 92.15 28.93 19.11
C SER A 2 90.93 28.81 18.14
N ASP A 3 91.25 28.62 16.88
CA ASP A 3 90.33 28.39 15.79
C ASP A 3 89.60 27.09 15.94
N HIS A 4 88.29 27.11 15.72
CA HIS A 4 87.49 25.93 15.52
C HIS A 4 87.02 25.87 14.03
N PRO A 5 87.33 24.83 13.28
CA PRO A 5 86.86 24.71 11.90
C PRO A 5 85.42 24.19 11.91
N HIS A 6 84.52 24.93 11.23
CA HIS A 6 83.16 24.55 10.94
C HIS A 6 83.11 23.51 9.83
N LEU A 7 82.72 22.25 10.16
CA LEU A 7 82.38 21.22 9.18
C LEU A 7 81.05 21.58 8.52
N ARG A 8 81.09 22.00 7.24
CA ARG A 8 79.91 22.16 6.41
C ARG A 8 79.51 20.80 5.83
N TRP A 9 78.39 20.26 6.30
CA TRP A 9 77.74 19.11 5.69
C TRP A 9 77.00 19.53 4.40
N THR A 10 77.47 19.02 3.22
CA THR A 10 76.80 19.27 1.97
C THR A 10 75.68 18.26 1.71
N ARG A 11 74.60 18.71 1.05
CA ARG A 11 73.38 17.94 0.75
C ARG A 11 73.61 16.58 0.02
N ARG A 12 74.86 16.33 -0.44
CA ARG A 12 75.21 15.07 -1.15
C ARG A 12 75.51 13.89 -0.19
N HIS A 13 75.69 14.07 1.07
CA HIS A 13 76.01 13.00 2.03
C HIS A 13 74.78 12.44 2.75
N LEU A 14 73.60 13.09 2.61
CA LEU A 14 72.33 12.63 3.13
C LEU A 14 71.57 11.64 2.21
N LEU A 15 72.04 11.41 1.00
CA LEU A 15 71.37 10.58 0.01
C LEU A 15 71.92 9.15 -0.14
N LYS A 16 72.90 8.74 0.69
CA LYS A 16 73.49 7.37 0.61
C LYS A 16 73.28 6.48 1.80
N ALA A 17 72.40 6.87 2.78
CA ALA A 17 72.12 6.10 3.96
C ALA A 17 70.66 5.56 4.07
N THR A 18 69.92 5.51 2.92
CA THR A 18 68.52 5.03 2.92
C THR A 18 68.27 4.01 1.81
N ALA A 19 69.12 3.01 1.71
CA ALA A 19 68.92 1.90 0.78
C ALA A 19 69.20 0.54 1.39
N ALA A 20 68.59 0.21 2.52
CA ALA A 20 68.44 -1.13 3.06
C ALA A 20 67.42 -1.16 4.18
N GLY A 21 66.21 -0.62 3.95
CA GLY A 21 65.03 -0.83 4.76
C GLY A 21 64.10 -1.77 4.01
N MET A 22 64.01 -3.03 4.43
CA MET A 22 63.02 -3.97 3.93
C MET A 22 61.61 -3.35 4.05
N LEU A 23 61.02 -3.02 2.88
CA LEU A 23 59.57 -2.80 2.75
C LEU A 23 58.91 -4.16 2.94
N VAL A 24 58.54 -4.50 4.16
CA VAL A 24 57.50 -5.49 4.43
C VAL A 24 56.19 -4.78 4.04
N PRO A 25 55.50 -5.20 2.99
CA PRO A 25 54.13 -4.73 2.79
C PRO A 25 53.34 -5.27 3.97
N LEU A 26 52.96 -4.42 4.91
CA LEU A 26 51.84 -4.65 5.80
C LEU A 26 50.60 -4.75 4.89
N ALA A 27 50.36 -5.95 4.38
CA ALA A 27 49.05 -6.33 3.86
C ALA A 27 48.10 -6.31 5.08
N ALA A 28 47.66 -5.13 5.49
CA ALA A 28 46.47 -5.00 6.28
C ALA A 28 45.37 -5.70 5.49
N PRO A 29 44.69 -6.73 6.03
CA PRO A 29 43.55 -7.28 5.36
C PRO A 29 42.59 -6.09 5.15
N ALA A 30 42.43 -5.67 3.89
CA ALA A 30 41.35 -4.78 3.52
C ALA A 30 40.09 -5.57 3.86
N VAL A 31 39.58 -5.39 5.07
CA VAL A 31 38.21 -5.77 5.40
C VAL A 31 37.39 -4.89 4.47
N LEU A 32 37.08 -5.43 3.30
CA LEU A 32 36.03 -4.93 2.44
C LEU A 32 34.75 -5.01 3.29
N ARG A 33 34.49 -3.98 4.06
CA ARG A 33 33.17 -3.77 4.61
C ARG A 33 32.27 -3.70 3.39
N ALA A 34 31.52 -4.76 3.13
CA ALA A 34 30.52 -4.76 2.10
C ALA A 34 29.69 -3.50 2.31
N GLN A 35 29.75 -2.59 1.34
CA GLN A 35 29.02 -1.32 1.42
C GLN A 35 27.55 -1.66 1.59
N VAL A 36 26.93 -1.19 2.67
CA VAL A 36 25.51 -1.41 2.94
C VAL A 36 24.75 -0.80 1.78
N ARG A 37 24.02 -1.63 1.03
CA ARG A 37 23.23 -1.18 -0.12
C ARG A 37 21.93 -0.55 0.37
N GLU A 38 21.52 0.53 -0.25
CA GLU A 38 20.28 1.22 0.09
C GLU A 38 19.16 0.84 -0.88
N LEU A 39 17.96 0.65 -0.35
CA LEU A 39 16.73 0.43 -1.10
C LEU A 39 15.72 1.51 -0.74
N VAL A 40 15.35 2.34 -1.70
CA VAL A 40 14.34 3.39 -1.50
C VAL A 40 12.99 2.91 -2.04
N ILE A 41 11.97 2.93 -1.19
CA ILE A 41 10.63 2.40 -1.48
C ILE A 41 9.61 3.52 -1.35
N GLY A 42 8.86 3.78 -2.41
CA GLY A 42 7.68 4.65 -2.35
C GLY A 42 6.44 3.85 -1.98
N GLY A 43 5.65 4.33 -1.03
CA GLY A 43 4.41 3.65 -0.65
C GLY A 43 3.38 4.57 0.00
N ALA A 44 2.24 4.01 0.41
CA ALA A 44 1.25 4.79 1.16
C ALA A 44 1.75 5.12 2.56
N ALA A 45 1.48 6.33 3.05
CA ALA A 45 1.89 6.76 4.39
C ALA A 45 1.33 5.84 5.49
N SER A 46 0.13 5.29 5.31
CA SER A 46 -0.49 4.31 6.19
C SER A 46 0.23 2.97 6.27
N HIS A 47 1.09 2.65 5.30
CA HIS A 47 1.88 1.42 5.30
C HIS A 47 3.14 1.51 6.16
N LYS A 48 3.63 2.73 6.42
CA LYS A 48 4.89 2.96 7.13
C LYS A 48 4.99 2.21 8.47
N PRO A 49 4.00 2.23 9.36
CA PRO A 49 4.10 1.57 10.66
C PRO A 49 4.36 0.07 10.57
N TRP A 50 3.63 -0.66 9.72
CA TRP A 50 3.82 -2.10 9.61
C TRP A 50 5.06 -2.47 8.75
N VAL A 51 5.44 -1.63 7.78
CA VAL A 51 6.70 -1.82 7.04
C VAL A 51 7.89 -1.71 7.98
N GLU A 52 7.93 -0.67 8.83
CA GLU A 52 8.99 -0.47 9.82
C GLU A 52 9.00 -1.57 10.90
N ALA A 53 7.85 -2.04 11.32
CA ALA A 53 7.75 -3.06 12.38
C ALA A 53 8.06 -4.49 11.89
N HIS A 54 7.59 -4.86 10.69
CA HIS A 54 7.54 -6.25 10.28
C HIS A 54 8.38 -6.59 9.03
N VAL A 55 8.67 -5.61 8.16
CA VAL A 55 9.39 -5.86 6.91
C VAL A 55 10.84 -5.40 6.98
N MET A 56 11.08 -4.15 7.36
CA MET A 56 12.42 -3.56 7.36
C MET A 56 13.42 -4.36 8.20
N PRO A 57 13.18 -4.66 9.50
CA PRO A 57 14.17 -5.36 10.32
C PRO A 57 14.54 -6.75 9.78
N PHE A 58 13.55 -7.45 9.23
CA PHE A 58 13.74 -8.76 8.61
C PHE A 58 14.60 -8.66 7.35
N PHE A 59 14.23 -7.76 6.44
CA PHE A 59 14.90 -7.60 5.16
C PHE A 59 16.32 -7.05 5.30
N GLU A 60 16.51 -6.00 6.10
CA GLU A 60 17.81 -5.37 6.34
C GLU A 60 18.83 -6.35 6.90
N LYS A 61 18.40 -7.18 7.85
CA LYS A 61 19.24 -8.24 8.44
C LYS A 61 19.59 -9.31 7.40
N LYS A 62 18.61 -9.76 6.61
CA LYS A 62 18.79 -10.87 5.64
C LYS A 62 19.69 -10.48 4.49
N TYR A 63 19.60 -9.26 4.00
CA TYR A 63 20.27 -8.80 2.79
C TYR A 63 21.45 -7.84 3.05
N ASN A 64 21.80 -7.57 4.30
CA ASN A 64 22.77 -6.55 4.70
C ASN A 64 22.54 -5.23 3.93
N ALA A 65 21.30 -4.74 3.98
CA ALA A 65 20.82 -3.57 3.26
C ALA A 65 20.18 -2.59 4.23
N LYS A 66 19.92 -1.37 3.76
CA LYS A 66 19.14 -0.37 4.47
C LYS A 66 17.92 0.03 3.63
N ILE A 67 16.76 0.11 4.26
CA ILE A 67 15.53 0.56 3.61
C ILE A 67 15.21 1.99 4.04
N THR A 68 14.93 2.84 3.05
CA THR A 68 14.27 4.12 3.23
C THR A 68 12.85 4.03 2.68
N PHE A 69 11.84 4.11 3.55
CA PHE A 69 10.43 4.07 3.14
C PHE A 69 9.84 5.47 3.08
N GLU A 70 9.51 5.93 1.88
CA GLU A 70 8.85 7.21 1.61
C GLU A 70 7.33 7.05 1.59
N GLY A 71 6.70 7.32 2.74
CA GLY A 71 5.25 7.26 2.88
C GLY A 71 4.55 8.47 2.28
N THR A 72 3.79 8.28 1.18
CA THR A 72 3.05 9.33 0.49
C THR A 72 1.68 8.81 0.00
N LYS A 73 1.22 9.28 -1.17
CA LYS A 73 0.04 8.78 -1.88
C LYS A 73 0.46 8.15 -3.20
N SER A 74 -0.33 7.22 -3.74
CA SER A 74 -0.05 6.53 -5.00
C SER A 74 0.25 7.49 -6.16
N LEU A 75 -0.55 8.52 -6.37
CA LEU A 75 -0.32 9.54 -7.42
C LEU A 75 0.97 10.33 -7.21
N VAL A 76 1.34 10.65 -5.96
CA VAL A 76 2.60 11.34 -5.66
C VAL A 76 3.80 10.46 -5.99
N ASN A 77 3.71 9.16 -5.73
CA ASN A 77 4.75 8.21 -6.11
C ASN A 77 4.87 8.11 -7.64
N LEU A 78 3.75 8.08 -8.37
CA LEU A 78 3.76 8.12 -9.84
C LEU A 78 4.44 9.40 -10.35
N GLU A 79 4.10 10.58 -9.82
CA GLU A 79 4.75 11.83 -10.19
C GLU A 79 6.26 11.82 -9.94
N LYS A 80 6.73 11.23 -8.82
CA LYS A 80 8.16 11.06 -8.54
C LYS A 80 8.83 10.23 -9.62
N MET A 81 8.22 9.12 -10.02
CA MET A 81 8.75 8.25 -11.07
C MET A 81 8.80 8.97 -12.42
N GLN A 82 7.76 9.74 -12.78
CA GLN A 82 7.69 10.54 -14.00
C GLN A 82 8.79 11.60 -14.04
N LYS A 83 8.94 12.38 -12.96
CA LYS A 83 9.94 13.44 -12.85
C LYS A 83 11.38 12.93 -12.89
N ASN A 84 11.61 11.69 -12.50
CA ASN A 84 12.92 11.06 -12.43
C ASN A 84 13.10 9.96 -13.49
N LYS A 85 12.36 9.99 -14.59
CA LYS A 85 12.31 8.93 -15.59
C LYS A 85 13.71 8.56 -16.14
N ASP A 86 14.58 9.53 -16.31
CA ASP A 86 15.94 9.33 -16.84
C ASP A 86 16.94 8.84 -15.78
N ARG A 87 16.65 9.07 -14.51
CA ARG A 87 17.49 8.68 -13.38
C ARG A 87 16.62 8.39 -12.15
N GLN A 88 16.03 7.23 -12.13
CA GLN A 88 15.21 6.79 -11.00
C GLN A 88 16.03 6.71 -9.70
N TYR A 89 15.43 7.16 -8.59
CA TYR A 89 16.03 7.00 -7.26
C TYR A 89 15.19 6.04 -6.37
N LEU A 90 13.92 5.87 -6.69
CA LEU A 90 13.09 4.82 -6.09
C LEU A 90 13.41 3.47 -6.75
N SER A 91 13.51 2.42 -5.97
CA SER A 91 13.76 1.05 -6.45
C SER A 91 12.48 0.24 -6.57
N VAL A 92 11.56 0.43 -5.62
CA VAL A 92 10.29 -0.28 -5.52
C VAL A 92 9.17 0.72 -5.23
N VAL A 93 7.99 0.42 -5.72
CA VAL A 93 6.80 1.21 -5.44
C VAL A 93 5.64 0.33 -4.97
N GLN A 94 4.90 0.81 -3.98
CA GLN A 94 3.63 0.26 -3.51
C GLN A 94 2.53 1.27 -3.81
N MET A 95 1.62 0.91 -4.70
CA MET A 95 0.54 1.80 -5.17
C MET A 95 -0.76 1.02 -5.39
N ASP A 96 -1.85 1.75 -5.48
CA ASP A 96 -3.15 1.21 -5.85
C ASP A 96 -3.17 0.80 -7.32
N ASP A 97 -3.90 -0.25 -7.66
CA ASP A 97 -3.99 -0.81 -9.01
C ASP A 97 -4.28 0.23 -10.11
N PRO A 98 -5.23 1.19 -9.97
CA PRO A 98 -5.47 2.19 -10.99
C PRO A 98 -4.25 3.07 -11.30
N VAL A 99 -3.37 3.31 -10.31
CA VAL A 99 -2.15 4.09 -10.50
C VAL A 99 -1.03 3.22 -11.09
N MET A 100 -0.99 1.91 -10.74
CA MET A 100 -0.10 0.95 -11.39
C MET A 100 -0.37 0.87 -12.90
N ILE A 101 -1.64 0.88 -13.32
CA ILE A 101 -2.01 0.91 -14.75
C ILE A 101 -1.39 2.12 -15.46
N LEU A 102 -1.41 3.29 -14.84
CA LEU A 102 -0.77 4.49 -15.40
C LEU A 102 0.74 4.32 -15.51
N ALA A 103 1.38 3.80 -14.47
CA ALA A 103 2.83 3.54 -14.48
C ALA A 103 3.24 2.55 -15.58
N VAL A 104 2.43 1.51 -15.85
CA VAL A 104 2.66 0.57 -16.95
C VAL A 104 2.53 1.26 -18.31
N LYS A 105 1.48 2.08 -18.52
CA LYS A 105 1.28 2.83 -19.77
C LYS A 105 2.48 3.73 -20.11
N GLU A 106 3.18 4.22 -19.10
CA GLU A 106 4.38 5.07 -19.26
C GLU A 106 5.69 4.30 -19.30
N GLY A 107 5.65 2.97 -19.21
CA GLY A 107 6.84 2.10 -19.26
C GLY A 107 7.77 2.26 -18.06
N LEU A 108 7.26 2.58 -16.89
CA LEU A 108 8.01 2.86 -15.67
C LEU A 108 8.32 1.63 -14.81
N LEU A 109 7.79 0.46 -15.14
CA LEU A 109 7.89 -0.76 -14.33
C LEU A 109 8.67 -1.85 -15.06
N ASP A 110 9.33 -2.72 -14.28
CA ASP A 110 9.95 -3.95 -14.74
C ASP A 110 9.11 -5.18 -14.34
N PRO A 111 8.97 -6.20 -15.21
CA PRO A 111 8.14 -7.35 -14.91
C PRO A 111 8.72 -8.22 -13.80
N ILE A 112 7.87 -8.59 -12.85
CA ILE A 112 8.14 -9.55 -11.79
C ILE A 112 7.93 -10.94 -12.37
N THR A 113 9.02 -11.73 -12.47
CA THR A 113 8.97 -13.09 -12.99
C THR A 113 9.36 -14.10 -11.91
N PRO A 114 8.94 -15.38 -12.01
CA PRO A 114 9.37 -16.40 -11.06
C PRO A 114 10.89 -16.57 -10.95
N ALA A 115 11.63 -16.26 -12.02
CA ALA A 115 13.09 -16.30 -12.01
C ALA A 115 13.71 -15.20 -11.14
N LYS A 116 13.07 -14.03 -11.05
CA LYS A 116 13.53 -12.87 -10.27
C LYS A 116 12.92 -12.82 -8.87
N ALA A 117 11.67 -13.27 -8.73
CA ALA A 117 10.91 -13.30 -7.49
C ALA A 117 10.08 -14.61 -7.39
N PRO A 118 10.68 -15.72 -6.92
CA PRO A 118 10.03 -17.03 -6.93
C PRO A 118 8.66 -17.09 -6.23
N ASN A 119 8.44 -16.29 -5.20
CA ASN A 119 7.17 -16.27 -4.47
C ASN A 119 5.98 -15.77 -5.31
N VAL A 120 6.23 -15.12 -6.45
CA VAL A 120 5.14 -14.72 -7.37
C VAL A 120 4.35 -15.94 -7.89
N ALA A 121 5.00 -17.10 -8.03
CA ALA A 121 4.35 -18.34 -8.44
C ALA A 121 3.40 -18.93 -7.37
N LYS A 122 3.46 -18.43 -6.14
CA LYS A 122 2.62 -18.88 -5.02
C LYS A 122 1.44 -17.94 -4.72
N LEU A 123 1.19 -17.00 -5.60
CA LEU A 123 0.11 -16.06 -5.41
C LEU A 123 -1.22 -16.63 -5.90
N LYS A 124 -2.30 -16.18 -5.27
CA LYS A 124 -3.67 -16.49 -5.67
C LYS A 124 -3.94 -16.01 -7.11
N PRO A 125 -4.78 -16.72 -7.88
CA PRO A 125 -5.19 -16.25 -9.21
C PRO A 125 -5.78 -14.83 -9.16
N GLY A 126 -5.50 -14.02 -10.20
CA GLY A 126 -6.00 -12.65 -10.30
C GLY A 126 -5.25 -11.61 -9.48
N THR A 127 -4.10 -11.97 -8.86
CA THR A 127 -3.27 -11.03 -8.09
C THR A 127 -1.97 -10.63 -8.79
N ILE A 128 -1.76 -11.13 -9.99
CA ILE A 128 -0.67 -10.76 -10.89
C ILE A 128 -1.28 -10.08 -12.10
N HIS A 129 -0.75 -8.93 -12.46
CA HIS A 129 -1.38 -8.05 -13.45
C HIS A 129 -0.44 -7.72 -14.60
N MET A 130 -1.01 -7.58 -15.81
CA MET A 130 -0.32 -7.13 -17.04
C MET A 130 1.04 -7.82 -17.24
N ASP A 131 1.02 -9.15 -17.32
CA ASP A 131 2.22 -9.97 -17.53
C ASP A 131 3.31 -9.78 -16.44
N GLY A 132 2.87 -9.56 -15.19
CA GLY A 132 3.77 -9.43 -14.05
C GLY A 132 4.28 -8.01 -13.80
N MET A 133 3.74 -6.98 -14.45
CA MET A 133 4.16 -5.59 -14.20
C MET A 133 3.97 -5.17 -12.75
N TRP A 134 2.95 -5.69 -12.08
CA TRP A 134 2.82 -5.63 -10.62
C TRP A 134 2.10 -6.85 -10.08
N ALA A 135 2.26 -7.08 -8.79
CA ALA A 135 1.54 -8.09 -8.04
C ALA A 135 0.88 -7.47 -6.81
N ASN A 136 -0.29 -7.96 -6.43
CA ASN A 136 -0.89 -7.59 -5.15
C ASN A 136 -0.26 -8.43 -4.03
N TYR A 137 0.10 -7.79 -2.90
CA TYR A 137 0.70 -8.49 -1.76
C TYR A 137 -0.25 -8.63 -0.57
N LEU A 138 -1.23 -7.73 -0.46
CA LEU A 138 -2.33 -7.80 0.48
C LEU A 138 -3.62 -7.30 -0.18
N GLN A 139 -4.74 -7.83 0.28
CA GLN A 139 -6.07 -7.43 -0.17
C GLN A 139 -6.92 -6.97 1.02
N PRO A 140 -6.76 -5.72 1.49
CA PRO A 140 -7.78 -5.11 2.33
C PRO A 140 -9.13 -5.21 1.65
N TRP A 141 -10.17 -5.36 2.43
CA TRP A 141 -11.52 -5.44 1.91
C TRP A 141 -12.37 -4.29 2.41
N GLN A 142 -13.42 -4.00 1.70
CA GLN A 142 -14.34 -2.93 1.98
C GLN A 142 -15.72 -3.51 2.28
N GLY A 143 -16.26 -3.09 3.42
CA GLY A 143 -17.57 -3.50 3.92
C GLY A 143 -18.20 -2.40 4.76
N ILE A 144 -18.88 -2.77 5.83
CA ILE A 144 -19.52 -1.83 6.74
C ILE A 144 -18.80 -1.86 8.09
N ALA A 145 -18.19 -0.72 8.50
CA ALA A 145 -17.77 -0.55 9.89
C ALA A 145 -18.93 -0.08 10.72
N TYR A 146 -19.08 -0.61 11.94
CA TYR A 146 -20.16 -0.20 12.84
C TYR A 146 -19.70 -0.11 14.29
N ASN A 147 -20.39 0.73 15.07
CA ASN A 147 -20.13 0.89 16.50
C ASN A 147 -20.90 -0.19 17.29
N THR A 148 -20.18 -1.04 18.01
CA THR A 148 -20.73 -2.17 18.77
C THR A 148 -21.47 -1.76 20.07
N ASN A 149 -21.25 -0.53 20.55
CA ASN A 149 -22.03 0.01 21.67
C ASN A 149 -23.42 0.44 21.23
N VAL A 150 -23.56 0.86 19.97
CA VAL A 150 -24.83 1.33 19.39
C VAL A 150 -25.58 0.20 18.69
N LEU A 151 -24.92 -0.52 17.79
CA LEU A 151 -25.49 -1.65 17.06
C LEU A 151 -25.03 -2.97 17.67
N LYS A 152 -25.97 -3.67 18.32
CA LYS A 152 -25.70 -4.95 19.02
C LYS A 152 -25.59 -6.14 18.05
N SER A 153 -26.08 -5.99 16.83
CA SER A 153 -25.97 -6.98 15.76
C SER A 153 -25.25 -6.37 14.56
N PRO A 154 -24.38 -7.13 13.86
CA PRO A 154 -23.74 -6.67 12.66
C PRO A 154 -24.76 -6.36 11.56
N PRO A 155 -24.55 -5.31 10.75
CA PRO A 155 -25.29 -5.12 9.51
C PRO A 155 -25.08 -6.32 8.58
N VAL A 156 -26.17 -6.96 8.12
CA VAL A 156 -26.10 -8.16 7.29
C VAL A 156 -26.33 -7.88 5.81
N SER A 157 -26.69 -6.65 5.45
CA SER A 157 -26.96 -6.22 4.07
C SER A 157 -26.55 -4.77 3.88
N TRP A 158 -26.01 -4.45 2.69
CA TRP A 158 -25.78 -3.06 2.27
C TRP A 158 -27.10 -2.26 2.21
N ALA A 159 -28.21 -2.93 1.93
CA ALA A 159 -29.52 -2.28 1.88
C ALA A 159 -29.98 -1.74 3.25
N GLU A 160 -29.43 -2.21 4.37
CA GLU A 160 -29.75 -1.66 5.68
C GLU A 160 -29.36 -0.17 5.80
N ALA A 161 -28.39 0.27 5.03
CA ALA A 161 -28.03 1.69 4.98
C ALA A 161 -29.19 2.60 4.51
N LEU A 162 -30.19 2.04 3.81
CA LEU A 162 -31.38 2.77 3.35
C LEU A 162 -32.48 2.86 4.41
N ASP A 163 -32.37 2.13 5.54
CA ASP A 163 -33.39 2.11 6.59
C ASP A 163 -33.50 3.51 7.24
N PRO A 164 -34.69 4.12 7.28
CA PRO A 164 -34.92 5.44 7.88
C PRO A 164 -34.53 5.57 9.35
N LYS A 165 -34.40 4.43 10.09
CA LYS A 165 -33.91 4.44 11.48
C LYS A 165 -32.51 5.01 11.62
N PHE A 166 -31.72 5.02 10.53
CA PHE A 166 -30.36 5.55 10.50
C PHE A 166 -30.28 7.01 10.01
N LYS A 167 -31.39 7.73 9.98
CA LYS A 167 -31.41 9.14 9.55
C LYS A 167 -30.33 9.97 10.25
N GLY A 168 -29.42 10.56 9.47
CA GLY A 168 -28.29 11.36 9.96
C GLY A 168 -27.26 10.57 10.81
N ARG A 169 -27.12 9.24 10.58
CA ARG A 169 -26.24 8.38 11.39
C ARG A 169 -25.23 7.56 10.57
N ILE A 170 -25.14 7.78 9.28
CA ILE A 170 -24.26 7.02 8.40
C ILE A 170 -23.21 7.93 7.79
N ILE A 171 -21.99 7.42 7.68
CA ILE A 171 -20.89 8.07 6.99
C ILE A 171 -20.53 7.24 5.76
N VAL A 172 -20.15 7.90 4.67
CA VAL A 172 -19.60 7.27 3.46
C VAL A 172 -18.34 7.97 3.00
N PRO A 173 -17.43 7.29 2.30
CA PRO A 173 -16.30 7.93 1.63
C PRO A 173 -16.78 8.80 0.45
N SER A 174 -16.10 9.93 0.22
CA SER A 174 -16.22 10.70 -1.00
C SER A 174 -15.75 9.87 -2.21
N LEU A 175 -16.32 10.10 -3.40
CA LEU A 175 -15.80 9.50 -4.64
C LEU A 175 -14.41 10.02 -5.04
N GLN A 176 -13.94 11.09 -4.43
CA GLN A 176 -12.56 11.54 -4.57
C GLN A 176 -11.57 10.52 -3.98
N ASN A 177 -12.03 9.73 -3.01
CA ASN A 177 -11.28 8.61 -2.45
C ASN A 177 -11.53 7.34 -3.26
N THR A 178 -10.52 6.48 -3.36
CA THR A 178 -10.64 5.20 -4.09
C THR A 178 -11.72 4.30 -3.48
N GLU A 179 -11.85 4.29 -2.16
CA GLU A 179 -12.86 3.53 -1.43
C GLU A 179 -14.31 4.04 -1.61
N GLY A 180 -14.51 5.20 -2.18
CA GLY A 180 -15.84 5.70 -2.52
C GLY A 180 -16.48 4.99 -3.72
N LEU A 181 -15.66 4.55 -4.65
CA LEU A 181 -16.10 3.98 -5.93
C LEU A 181 -16.89 2.66 -5.79
N PRO A 182 -16.44 1.69 -4.97
CA PRO A 182 -17.20 0.47 -4.77
C PRO A 182 -18.61 0.68 -4.22
N ASN A 183 -18.82 1.73 -3.41
CA ASN A 183 -20.16 2.09 -2.94
C ASN A 183 -21.09 2.39 -4.10
N LEU A 184 -20.63 3.15 -5.10
CA LEU A 184 -21.41 3.47 -6.28
C LEU A 184 -21.87 2.20 -7.00
N PHE A 185 -21.00 1.19 -7.11
CA PHE A 185 -21.33 -0.09 -7.74
C PHE A 185 -22.32 -0.91 -6.93
N MET A 186 -22.19 -0.89 -5.61
CA MET A 186 -23.14 -1.56 -4.73
C MET A 186 -24.51 -0.87 -4.76
N PHE A 187 -24.55 0.45 -4.79
CA PHE A 187 -25.82 1.17 -4.94
C PHE A 187 -26.48 0.93 -6.31
N ALA A 188 -25.69 0.75 -7.39
CA ALA A 188 -26.22 0.29 -8.68
C ALA A 188 -26.84 -1.10 -8.60
N HIS A 189 -26.17 -2.03 -7.92
CA HIS A 189 -26.71 -3.36 -7.63
C HIS A 189 -28.03 -3.29 -6.87
N LEU A 190 -28.09 -2.53 -5.80
CA LEU A 190 -29.30 -2.35 -4.97
C LEU A 190 -30.45 -1.70 -5.73
N ALA A 191 -30.14 -0.82 -6.68
CA ALA A 191 -31.14 -0.15 -7.52
C ALA A 191 -31.73 -1.05 -8.59
N THR A 192 -30.90 -1.86 -9.23
CA THR A 192 -31.26 -2.62 -10.43
C THR A 192 -31.57 -4.09 -10.16
N GLY A 193 -31.11 -4.64 -9.05
CA GLY A 193 -31.14 -6.09 -8.76
C GLY A 193 -30.19 -6.93 -9.63
N LYS A 194 -29.45 -6.30 -10.56
CA LYS A 194 -28.46 -6.99 -11.39
C LYS A 194 -27.24 -7.40 -10.55
N PRO A 195 -26.52 -8.48 -10.92
CA PRO A 195 -25.23 -8.79 -10.30
C PRO A 195 -24.30 -7.56 -10.32
N VAL A 196 -23.49 -7.38 -9.28
CA VAL A 196 -22.56 -6.21 -9.17
C VAL A 196 -21.68 -6.08 -10.42
N ALA A 197 -21.19 -7.20 -10.96
CA ALA A 197 -20.37 -7.22 -12.18
C ALA A 197 -21.04 -6.68 -13.45
N GLU A 198 -22.36 -6.50 -13.43
CA GLU A 198 -23.16 -5.94 -14.51
C GLU A 198 -23.71 -4.56 -14.14
N ALA A 199 -24.17 -4.43 -12.90
CA ALA A 199 -24.82 -3.23 -12.37
C ALA A 199 -23.93 -1.99 -12.38
N TYR A 200 -22.62 -2.16 -12.26
CA TYR A 200 -21.67 -1.02 -12.18
C TYR A 200 -21.70 -0.10 -13.43
N LYS A 201 -22.31 -0.55 -14.52
CA LYS A 201 -22.54 0.26 -15.73
C LYS A 201 -23.79 1.14 -15.63
N ASP A 202 -24.70 0.81 -14.70
CA ASP A 202 -25.98 1.54 -14.52
C ASP A 202 -25.80 2.69 -13.51
N ILE A 203 -24.89 3.60 -13.79
CA ILE A 203 -24.49 4.68 -12.88
C ILE A 203 -25.64 5.64 -12.55
N ASP A 204 -26.55 5.89 -13.47
CA ASP A 204 -27.73 6.71 -13.21
C ASP A 204 -28.64 6.10 -12.15
N ALA A 205 -28.83 4.77 -12.19
CA ALA A 205 -29.57 4.06 -11.15
C ALA A 205 -28.85 4.11 -9.79
N ALA A 206 -27.51 4.04 -9.80
CA ALA A 206 -26.73 4.22 -8.59
C ALA A 206 -26.94 5.59 -7.93
N PHE A 207 -26.85 6.66 -8.72
CA PHE A 207 -27.06 8.03 -8.21
C PHE A 207 -28.51 8.25 -7.75
N ALA A 208 -29.50 7.70 -8.46
CA ALA A 208 -30.88 7.74 -7.98
C ALA A 208 -31.04 7.05 -6.62
N LYS A 209 -30.43 5.88 -6.42
CA LYS A 209 -30.44 5.18 -5.14
C LYS A 209 -29.68 5.93 -4.05
N LEU A 210 -28.61 6.64 -4.37
CA LEU A 210 -27.89 7.50 -3.45
C LEU A 210 -28.73 8.69 -2.97
N GLN A 211 -29.64 9.23 -3.80
CA GLN A 211 -30.59 10.26 -3.35
C GLN A 211 -31.58 9.71 -2.30
N GLU A 212 -32.02 8.46 -2.42
CA GLU A 212 -32.83 7.79 -1.39
C GLU A 212 -32.04 7.60 -0.07
N PHE A 213 -30.73 7.34 -0.19
CA PHE A 213 -29.82 7.17 0.92
C PHE A 213 -29.42 8.47 1.62
N LYS A 214 -29.41 9.60 0.89
CA LYS A 214 -28.90 10.90 1.37
C LYS A 214 -29.48 11.35 2.73
N PRO A 215 -30.77 11.16 3.08
CA PRO A 215 -31.29 11.53 4.41
C PRO A 215 -30.61 10.80 5.58
N ASN A 216 -30.00 9.64 5.33
CA ASN A 216 -29.31 8.86 6.36
C ASN A 216 -27.88 9.31 6.59
N LEU A 217 -27.32 10.16 5.70
CA LEU A 217 -25.97 10.67 5.86
C LEU A 217 -25.85 11.62 7.05
N LEU A 218 -24.87 11.35 7.91
CA LEU A 218 -24.31 12.30 8.87
C LEU A 218 -23.32 13.21 8.15
N THR A 219 -22.41 12.62 7.37
CA THR A 219 -21.41 13.31 6.57
C THR A 219 -20.79 12.42 5.51
N VAL A 220 -20.09 13.04 4.56
CA VAL A 220 -19.21 12.39 3.59
C VAL A 220 -17.77 12.68 3.98
N TYR A 221 -16.92 11.68 4.10
CA TYR A 221 -15.53 11.91 4.47
C TYR A 221 -14.56 11.92 3.28
N SER A 222 -13.58 12.81 3.36
CA SER A 222 -12.36 12.80 2.56
C SER A 222 -11.13 12.39 3.39
N GLN A 223 -11.24 12.48 4.72
CA GLN A 223 -10.20 12.10 5.69
C GLN A 223 -10.73 10.98 6.60
N MET A 224 -10.23 9.79 6.38
CA MET A 224 -10.66 8.57 7.07
C MET A 224 -10.57 8.65 8.62
N PRO A 225 -9.50 9.20 9.23
CA PRO A 225 -9.40 9.28 10.69
C PRO A 225 -10.58 10.00 11.35
N GLN A 226 -11.08 11.08 10.74
CA GLN A 226 -12.22 11.85 11.26
C GLN A 226 -13.50 11.03 11.26
N ALA A 227 -13.77 10.30 10.17
CA ALA A 227 -14.95 9.44 10.05
C ALA A 227 -14.98 8.37 11.15
N PHE A 228 -13.85 7.72 11.40
CA PHE A 228 -13.77 6.71 12.44
C PHE A 228 -13.86 7.29 13.85
N SER A 229 -13.38 8.51 14.09
CA SER A 229 -13.59 9.19 15.39
C SER A 229 -15.08 9.45 15.66
N LEU A 230 -15.86 9.87 14.67
CA LEU A 230 -17.31 10.03 14.79
C LEU A 230 -18.01 8.67 15.03
N LEU A 231 -17.52 7.61 14.40
CA LEU A 231 -18.02 6.26 14.63
C LEU A 231 -17.73 5.78 16.07
N GLU A 232 -16.52 6.00 16.57
CA GLU A 232 -16.12 5.64 17.95
C GLU A 232 -16.97 6.34 19.00
N GLN A 233 -17.26 7.62 18.80
CA GLN A 233 -18.07 8.45 19.69
C GLN A 233 -19.56 8.09 19.65
N GLY A 234 -20.01 7.27 18.66
CA GLY A 234 -21.40 6.91 18.46
C GLY A 234 -22.25 8.00 17.78
N GLU A 235 -21.63 9.08 17.30
CA GLU A 235 -22.28 10.09 16.46
C GLU A 235 -22.76 9.47 15.14
N ALA A 236 -21.89 8.67 14.51
CA ALA A 236 -22.28 7.76 13.46
C ALA A 236 -22.52 6.36 14.04
N HIS A 237 -23.48 5.63 13.46
CA HIS A 237 -23.75 4.24 13.80
C HIS A 237 -22.96 3.29 12.92
N MET A 238 -22.72 3.68 11.66
CA MET A 238 -21.93 2.91 10.69
C MET A 238 -21.21 3.80 9.68
N ILE A 239 -20.14 3.24 9.11
CA ILE A 239 -19.48 3.75 7.90
C ILE A 239 -19.70 2.72 6.81
N VAL A 240 -20.46 3.08 5.78
CA VAL A 240 -20.73 2.22 4.62
C VAL A 240 -19.64 2.42 3.59
N GLY A 241 -18.94 1.32 3.25
CA GLY A 241 -17.74 1.37 2.41
C GLY A 241 -16.45 1.64 3.18
N ALA A 242 -16.37 1.19 4.42
CA ALA A 242 -15.18 1.29 5.25
C ALA A 242 -14.11 0.28 4.86
N LEU A 243 -12.83 0.67 4.93
CA LEU A 243 -11.70 -0.25 4.76
C LEU A 243 -11.45 -1.08 6.01
N SER A 244 -11.32 -2.40 5.84
CA SER A 244 -11.06 -3.35 6.91
C SER A 244 -9.79 -3.04 7.69
N SER A 245 -8.71 -2.68 6.99
CA SER A 245 -7.42 -2.38 7.60
C SER A 245 -7.49 -1.25 8.62
N PHE A 246 -8.32 -0.24 8.37
CA PHE A 246 -8.45 0.90 9.28
C PHE A 246 -9.43 0.61 10.43
N GLY A 247 -10.58 -0.01 10.13
CA GLY A 247 -11.58 -0.34 11.13
C GLY A 247 -11.08 -1.37 12.14
N MET A 248 -10.35 -2.38 11.68
CA MET A 248 -9.82 -3.41 12.57
C MET A 248 -8.61 -2.94 13.38
N GLN A 249 -7.81 -2.02 12.85
CA GLN A 249 -6.76 -1.37 13.65
C GLN A 249 -7.38 -0.63 14.85
N ARG A 250 -8.44 0.16 14.63
CA ARG A 250 -9.14 0.86 15.70
C ARG A 250 -9.74 -0.10 16.75
N ARG A 251 -10.25 -1.25 16.30
CA ARG A 251 -10.69 -2.30 17.20
C ARG A 251 -9.56 -2.87 18.05
N LEU A 252 -8.40 -3.12 17.48
CA LEU A 252 -7.22 -3.59 18.20
C LEU A 252 -6.74 -2.56 19.22
N ASP A 253 -6.90 -1.28 18.93
CA ASP A 253 -6.61 -0.16 19.83
C ASP A 253 -7.70 0.02 20.92
N GLY A 254 -8.71 -0.85 20.98
CA GLY A 254 -9.75 -0.88 22.01
C GLY A 254 -11.02 -0.08 21.67
N ALA A 255 -11.13 0.49 20.47
CA ALA A 255 -12.35 1.19 20.05
C ALA A 255 -13.55 0.23 19.92
N PRO A 256 -14.79 0.68 20.24
CA PRO A 256 -16.00 -0.12 20.12
C PRO A 256 -16.45 -0.22 18.64
N ILE A 257 -15.54 -0.62 17.77
CA ILE A 257 -15.75 -0.72 16.33
C ILE A 257 -15.47 -2.14 15.87
N THR A 258 -16.23 -2.61 14.88
CA THR A 258 -15.88 -3.81 14.13
C THR A 258 -16.39 -3.71 12.70
N MET A 259 -16.04 -4.70 11.87
CA MET A 259 -16.40 -4.74 10.46
C MET A 259 -17.46 -5.83 10.23
N ALA A 260 -18.40 -5.53 9.37
CA ALA A 260 -19.35 -6.48 8.83
C ALA A 260 -19.09 -6.69 7.32
N ALA A 261 -19.20 -7.96 6.90
CA ALA A 261 -19.22 -8.35 5.50
C ALA A 261 -20.67 -8.70 5.12
N PRO A 262 -21.39 -7.80 4.43
CA PRO A 262 -22.79 -8.03 4.09
C PRO A 262 -22.99 -9.17 3.08
N LYS A 263 -24.19 -9.74 3.04
CA LYS A 263 -24.54 -10.90 2.21
C LYS A 263 -24.39 -10.68 0.70
N GLU A 264 -24.53 -9.44 0.23
CA GLU A 264 -24.32 -9.09 -1.18
C GLU A 264 -22.85 -9.24 -1.58
N GLY A 265 -21.94 -9.26 -0.61
CA GLY A 265 -20.51 -9.37 -0.79
C GLY A 265 -19.74 -8.10 -0.41
N ILE A 266 -18.45 -8.16 -0.62
CA ILE A 266 -17.47 -7.12 -0.33
C ILE A 266 -16.63 -6.81 -1.56
N PHE A 267 -15.89 -5.72 -1.51
CA PHE A 267 -14.90 -5.40 -2.54
C PHE A 267 -13.49 -5.56 -1.97
N ALA A 268 -12.59 -6.15 -2.77
CA ALA A 268 -11.17 -6.11 -2.46
C ALA A 268 -10.58 -4.78 -2.96
N THR A 269 -9.75 -4.18 -2.13
CA THR A 269 -8.96 -2.99 -2.48
C THR A 269 -7.48 -3.36 -2.40
N PRO A 270 -6.97 -4.11 -3.40
CA PRO A 270 -5.64 -4.68 -3.31
C PRO A 270 -4.55 -3.62 -3.32
N SER A 271 -3.49 -3.88 -2.56
CA SER A 271 -2.26 -3.09 -2.57
C SER A 271 -1.25 -3.76 -3.49
N GLY A 272 -0.87 -3.05 -4.54
CA GLY A 272 0.10 -3.49 -5.53
C GLY A 272 1.54 -3.16 -5.14
N ILE A 273 2.47 -4.02 -5.57
CA ILE A 273 3.91 -3.81 -5.50
C ILE A 273 4.54 -4.00 -6.86
N ALA A 274 5.49 -3.15 -7.23
CA ALA A 274 6.21 -3.21 -8.48
C ALA A 274 7.69 -2.81 -8.32
N VAL A 275 8.54 -3.34 -9.19
CA VAL A 275 9.93 -2.90 -9.36
C VAL A 275 9.96 -1.77 -10.37
N ILE A 276 10.66 -0.69 -10.04
CA ILE A 276 10.77 0.48 -10.90
C ILE A 276 11.87 0.24 -11.93
N LYS A 277 11.53 0.40 -13.20
CA LYS A 277 12.48 0.27 -14.31
C LYS A 277 13.56 1.34 -14.24
N GLY A 278 14.83 0.90 -14.25
CA GLY A 278 15.97 1.81 -14.10
C GLY A 278 16.21 2.30 -12.67
N GLY A 279 15.49 1.75 -11.69
CA GLY A 279 15.73 2.02 -10.28
C GLY A 279 17.07 1.45 -9.78
N PRO A 280 17.65 2.03 -8.70
CA PRO A 280 18.92 1.57 -8.15
C PRO A 280 18.77 0.17 -7.51
N ASN A 281 19.88 -0.61 -7.50
CA ASN A 281 19.95 -1.93 -6.89
C ASN A 281 18.81 -2.90 -7.33
N PRO A 282 18.61 -3.16 -8.63
CA PRO A 282 17.46 -3.92 -9.13
C PRO A 282 17.37 -5.35 -8.57
N ASP A 283 18.50 -6.01 -8.32
CA ASP A 283 18.53 -7.32 -7.67
C ASP A 283 17.96 -7.27 -6.25
N LEU A 284 18.29 -6.22 -5.50
CA LEU A 284 17.75 -5.99 -4.16
C LEU A 284 16.26 -5.60 -4.20
N ALA A 285 15.84 -4.85 -5.22
CA ALA A 285 14.44 -4.51 -5.45
C ALA A 285 13.59 -5.77 -5.70
N PHE A 286 14.04 -6.68 -6.58
CA PHE A 286 13.36 -7.96 -6.79
C PHE A 286 13.37 -8.85 -5.55
N ALA A 287 14.47 -8.84 -4.79
CA ALA A 287 14.51 -9.55 -3.51
C ALA A 287 13.48 -9.01 -2.52
N TYR A 288 13.31 -7.69 -2.42
CA TYR A 288 12.29 -7.07 -1.56
C TYR A 288 10.87 -7.47 -1.99
N VAL A 289 10.60 -7.39 -3.28
CA VAL A 289 9.31 -7.84 -3.83
C VAL A 289 9.07 -9.32 -3.49
N ASN A 290 10.08 -10.17 -3.67
CA ASN A 290 9.97 -11.59 -3.35
C ASN A 290 9.65 -11.83 -1.86
N GLU A 291 10.32 -11.12 -0.96
CA GLU A 291 10.05 -11.28 0.48
C GLU A 291 8.65 -10.77 0.85
N LEU A 292 8.21 -9.64 0.30
CA LEU A 292 6.87 -9.10 0.57
C LEU A 292 5.76 -10.02 0.04
N LEU A 293 6.02 -10.76 -1.05
CA LEU A 293 5.11 -11.77 -1.59
C LEU A 293 5.26 -13.14 -0.89
N GLY A 294 6.24 -13.28 0.00
CA GLY A 294 6.52 -14.52 0.71
C GLY A 294 5.58 -14.77 1.90
N VAL A 295 5.39 -16.05 2.22
CA VAL A 295 4.54 -16.50 3.33
C VAL A 295 4.97 -15.89 4.68
N GLU A 296 6.28 -15.79 4.93
CA GLU A 296 6.82 -15.29 6.20
C GLU A 296 6.40 -13.84 6.46
N VAL A 297 6.54 -12.96 5.46
CA VAL A 297 6.17 -11.55 5.59
C VAL A 297 4.66 -11.39 5.59
N GLN A 298 3.94 -12.04 4.67
CA GLN A 298 2.49 -11.92 4.60
C GLN A 298 1.79 -12.41 5.87
N SER A 299 2.29 -13.46 6.51
CA SER A 299 1.78 -13.94 7.79
C SER A 299 1.93 -12.91 8.93
N LYS A 300 2.95 -12.05 8.86
CA LYS A 300 3.20 -11.00 9.86
C LYS A 300 2.41 -9.73 9.62
N ILE A 301 2.20 -9.36 8.33
CA ILE A 301 1.53 -8.09 7.99
C ILE A 301 0.02 -8.23 7.79
N ALA A 302 -0.49 -9.42 7.48
CA ALA A 302 -1.92 -9.63 7.29
C ALA A 302 -2.75 -9.41 8.57
N PRO A 303 -2.36 -9.91 9.77
CA PRO A 303 -3.13 -9.68 10.99
C PRO A 303 -3.26 -8.19 11.37
N PRO A 304 -2.19 -7.39 11.50
CA PRO A 304 -2.30 -5.99 11.91
C PRO A 304 -2.99 -5.11 10.86
N THR A 305 -2.95 -5.50 9.58
CA THR A 305 -3.64 -4.79 8.51
C THR A 305 -5.07 -5.30 8.28
N PHE A 306 -5.43 -6.42 8.89
CA PHE A 306 -6.69 -7.13 8.70
C PHE A 306 -7.05 -7.27 7.21
N ALA A 307 -6.06 -7.69 6.44
CA ALA A 307 -6.14 -7.87 5.00
C ALA A 307 -5.94 -9.35 4.62
N MET A 308 -6.56 -9.77 3.53
CA MET A 308 -6.37 -11.11 3.01
C MET A 308 -4.96 -11.23 2.39
N PRO A 309 -4.15 -12.21 2.78
CA PRO A 309 -2.88 -12.47 2.12
C PRO A 309 -3.12 -12.98 0.70
N THR A 310 -2.23 -12.62 -0.20
CA THR A 310 -2.28 -13.08 -1.60
C THR A 310 -1.50 -14.37 -1.82
N ASN A 311 -0.52 -14.67 -0.97
CA ASN A 311 0.20 -15.94 -1.01
C ASN A 311 -0.69 -17.07 -0.49
N ILE A 312 -0.82 -18.17 -1.26
CA ILE A 312 -1.70 -19.31 -0.93
C ILE A 312 -1.28 -20.05 0.33
N GLU A 313 -0.01 -19.95 0.73
CA GLU A 313 0.55 -20.61 1.93
C GLU A 313 0.40 -19.73 3.19
N ALA A 314 0.07 -18.44 3.05
CA ALA A 314 -0.07 -17.55 4.19
C ALA A 314 -1.45 -17.72 4.86
N PRO A 315 -1.50 -17.83 6.20
CA PRO A 315 -2.76 -18.02 6.90
C PRO A 315 -3.63 -16.77 6.83
N THR A 316 -4.93 -16.97 6.67
CA THR A 316 -5.92 -15.90 6.79
C THR A 316 -6.01 -15.45 8.25
N PRO A 317 -5.97 -14.15 8.54
CA PRO A 317 -6.10 -13.64 9.91
C PRO A 317 -7.40 -14.09 10.59
N PRO A 318 -7.38 -14.41 11.91
CA PRO A 318 -8.59 -14.76 12.63
C PRO A 318 -9.68 -13.67 12.55
N GLY A 319 -10.92 -14.09 12.36
CA GLY A 319 -12.07 -13.19 12.23
C GLY A 319 -12.25 -12.53 10.86
N MET A 320 -11.42 -12.89 9.90
CA MET A 320 -11.67 -12.53 8.49
C MET A 320 -12.88 -13.29 7.94
N PRO A 321 -13.72 -12.63 7.14
CA PRO A 321 -14.83 -13.33 6.49
C PRO A 321 -14.27 -14.32 5.44
N THR A 322 -14.59 -15.62 5.59
CA THR A 322 -14.10 -16.69 4.68
C THR A 322 -15.11 -17.05 3.61
N ASP A 323 -16.42 -16.94 3.92
CA ASP A 323 -17.50 -17.35 3.03
C ASP A 323 -18.26 -16.15 2.45
N VAL A 324 -17.49 -15.11 2.04
CA VAL A 324 -18.08 -13.90 1.50
C VAL A 324 -17.69 -13.75 0.02
N LYS A 325 -18.66 -13.33 -0.78
CA LYS A 325 -18.41 -13.00 -2.18
C LYS A 325 -17.55 -11.73 -2.27
N VAL A 326 -16.42 -11.84 -2.96
CA VAL A 326 -15.55 -10.71 -3.26
C VAL A 326 -15.80 -10.26 -4.69
N HIS A 327 -16.18 -8.99 -4.86
CA HIS A 327 -16.42 -8.41 -6.17
C HIS A 327 -15.12 -7.80 -6.72
N PRO A 328 -14.71 -8.17 -7.95
CA PRO A 328 -13.63 -7.49 -8.64
C PRO A 328 -14.07 -6.08 -9.08
N ILE A 329 -13.12 -5.19 -9.22
CA ILE A 329 -13.32 -3.84 -9.75
C ILE A 329 -12.64 -3.74 -11.11
N ASP A 330 -13.37 -3.31 -12.13
CA ASP A 330 -12.80 -2.96 -13.43
C ASP A 330 -12.17 -1.56 -13.36
N TRP A 331 -10.91 -1.52 -12.94
CA TRP A 331 -10.18 -0.27 -12.78
C TRP A 331 -9.94 0.47 -14.09
N ALA A 332 -9.95 -0.20 -15.24
CA ALA A 332 -9.85 0.44 -16.54
C ALA A 332 -11.11 1.27 -16.83
N PHE A 333 -12.28 0.65 -16.65
CA PHE A 333 -13.58 1.34 -16.76
C PHE A 333 -13.71 2.48 -15.74
N VAL A 334 -13.25 2.27 -14.50
CA VAL A 334 -13.23 3.34 -13.48
C VAL A 334 -12.39 4.51 -13.93
N ALA A 335 -11.18 4.27 -14.45
CA ALA A 335 -10.27 5.32 -14.87
C ALA A 335 -10.85 6.22 -15.97
N GLU A 336 -11.63 5.64 -16.88
CA GLU A 336 -12.30 6.38 -17.96
C GLU A 336 -13.45 7.26 -17.48
N ASN A 337 -14.16 6.85 -16.43
CA ASN A 337 -15.43 7.46 -16.03
C ASN A 337 -15.35 8.26 -14.72
N ARG A 338 -14.33 8.04 -13.89
CA ARG A 338 -14.23 8.56 -12.54
C ARG A 338 -14.41 10.06 -12.45
N ASN A 339 -13.81 10.82 -13.37
CA ASN A 339 -13.88 12.29 -13.31
C ASN A 339 -15.30 12.82 -13.42
N GLU A 340 -16.13 12.23 -14.28
CA GLU A 340 -17.54 12.59 -14.43
C GLU A 340 -18.35 12.18 -13.20
N TRP A 341 -18.07 10.99 -12.64
CA TRP A 341 -18.74 10.54 -11.43
C TRP A 341 -18.41 11.42 -10.22
N VAL A 342 -17.16 11.85 -10.08
CA VAL A 342 -16.74 12.75 -8.99
C VAL A 342 -17.45 14.11 -9.12
N LYS A 343 -17.49 14.72 -10.31
CA LYS A 343 -18.21 15.98 -10.54
C LYS A 343 -19.69 15.86 -10.22
N ARG A 344 -20.32 14.74 -10.58
CA ARG A 344 -21.73 14.48 -10.30
C ARG A 344 -21.94 14.28 -8.80
N TRP A 345 -21.08 13.52 -8.14
CA TRP A 345 -21.10 13.30 -6.70
C TRP A 345 -21.00 14.62 -5.93
N ASP A 346 -20.03 15.45 -6.27
CA ASP A 346 -19.81 16.74 -5.58
C ASP A 346 -21.04 17.66 -5.70
N ARG A 347 -21.74 17.59 -6.84
CA ARG A 347 -22.98 18.34 -7.07
C ARG A 347 -24.18 17.76 -6.31
N GLU A 348 -24.33 16.43 -6.28
CA GLU A 348 -25.56 15.76 -5.83
C GLU A 348 -25.50 15.29 -4.38
N MET A 349 -24.32 14.96 -3.88
CA MET A 349 -24.10 14.36 -2.55
C MET A 349 -23.50 15.32 -1.53
N ALA A 350 -23.33 16.60 -1.85
CA ALA A 350 -22.94 17.63 -0.87
C ALA A 350 -23.90 17.61 0.33
N VAL A 351 -23.35 17.53 1.56
CA VAL A 351 -24.06 17.49 2.86
C VAL A 351 -23.59 18.66 3.70
#